data_f6f1652e2cf7e97927b89ce9e85cf283
#
_entry.id   f6f1652e2cf7e97927b89ce9e85cf283
#
_cell.length_a   1.000
_cell.length_b   1.000
_cell.length_c   1.000
_cell.angle_alpha   90.00
_cell.angle_beta   90.00
_cell.angle_gamma   90.00
#
_symmetry.space_group_name_H-M   'P 1'
#
loop_
_entity.id
_entity.type
_entity.pdbx_description
1 polymer ?
#
loop_
_entity_poly.entity_id
_entity_poly.type
_entity_poly.pdbx_seq_one_letter_code
_entity_poly.pdbx_strand_id
1 'polypeptide(L)'
;MKKNNDAGDFYLGGRKLGPFVTAMSAEASDMSSYLLMGLPGLAYLSGLSEVGWTAIGLAVGTYLNWLIVAKRIRNYTEICGNSITVPEFLSKRYRDNRNILTAIGAIIIIIFFIPYTASGFSACGKLFNSLFGVDYITAMIVSAVVIVLYTTLGGFLAASTSDFIQSCIMTVALIIVLGFGI
;
A
#
# COMPACT_ATOMS: atom_id res chain seq x y z
N MET A 1 14.97 -9.71 17.37
CA MET A 1 13.50 -9.54 17.36
C MET A 1 13.10 -8.71 18.58
N LYS A 2 12.79 -7.42 18.42
CA LYS A 2 12.15 -6.65 19.50
C LYS A 2 10.73 -7.20 19.65
N LYS A 3 10.37 -7.62 20.87
CA LYS A 3 9.03 -8.10 21.20
C LYS A 3 8.00 -7.03 20.84
N ASN A 4 7.04 -7.37 19.96
CA ASN A 4 5.79 -6.64 19.79
C ASN A 4 4.97 -6.89 21.07
N ASN A 5 5.12 -6.02 22.05
CA ASN A 5 4.49 -6.20 23.34
C ASN A 5 3.08 -5.59 23.42
N ASP A 6 2.68 -4.82 22.39
CA ASP A 6 1.41 -4.09 22.39
C ASP A 6 0.81 -4.05 20.99
N ALA A 7 -0.52 -3.95 20.90
CA ALA A 7 -1.23 -3.82 19.62
C ALA A 7 -0.73 -2.59 18.82
N GLY A 8 -0.39 -1.50 19.49
CA GLY A 8 0.21 -0.31 18.89
C GLY A 8 1.57 -0.56 18.24
N ASP A 9 2.40 -1.42 18.83
CA ASP A 9 3.68 -1.80 18.24
C ASP A 9 3.49 -2.68 16.99
N PHE A 10 2.52 -3.59 17.03
CA PHE A 10 2.23 -4.49 15.92
C PHE A 10 1.63 -3.76 14.71
N TYR A 11 0.59 -2.92 14.93
CA TYR A 11 -0.15 -2.26 13.85
C TYR A 11 0.43 -0.93 13.40
N LEU A 12 1.21 -0.24 14.22
CA LEU A 12 1.76 1.09 13.93
C LEU A 12 3.30 1.15 14.00
N GLY A 13 3.97 0.01 14.25
CA GLY A 13 5.43 -0.02 14.41
C GLY A 13 5.92 0.86 15.56
N GLY A 14 5.09 1.06 16.60
CA GLY A 14 5.37 1.95 17.71
C GLY A 14 5.53 3.43 17.30
N ARG A 15 5.10 3.80 16.07
CA ARG A 15 5.23 5.16 15.48
C ARG A 15 6.69 5.68 15.47
N LYS A 16 7.65 4.77 15.29
CA LYS A 16 9.09 5.08 15.33
C LYS A 16 9.74 5.17 13.94
N LEU A 17 8.95 5.04 12.88
CA LEU A 17 9.45 5.15 11.52
C LEU A 17 9.93 6.57 11.23
N GLY A 18 11.12 6.68 10.65
CA GLY A 18 11.64 7.97 10.16
C GLY A 18 10.84 8.47 8.95
N PRO A 19 10.86 9.80 8.68
CA PRO A 19 10.06 10.39 7.60
C PRO A 19 10.38 9.81 6.22
N PHE A 20 11.64 9.51 5.94
CA PHE A 20 12.06 8.94 4.67
C PHE A 20 11.54 7.51 4.48
N VAL A 21 11.67 6.64 5.49
CA VAL A 21 11.15 5.28 5.44
C VAL A 21 9.61 5.28 5.31
N THR A 22 8.94 6.20 6.01
CA THR A 22 7.48 6.33 5.93
C THR A 22 7.04 6.75 4.52
N ALA A 23 7.71 7.72 3.90
CA ALA A 23 7.39 8.18 2.56
C ALA A 23 7.58 7.07 1.52
N MET A 24 8.73 6.37 1.57
CA MET A 24 9.03 5.30 0.63
C MET A 24 8.12 4.08 0.82
N SER A 25 7.77 3.73 2.07
CA SER A 25 6.83 2.65 2.35
C SER A 25 5.41 3.01 1.90
N ALA A 26 4.96 4.24 2.13
CA ALA A 26 3.65 4.69 1.66
C ALA A 26 3.56 4.65 0.12
N GLU A 27 4.59 5.11 -0.57
CA GLU A 27 4.67 5.08 -2.04
C GLU A 27 4.65 3.64 -2.58
N ALA A 28 5.47 2.74 -2.01
CA ALA A 28 5.49 1.34 -2.42
C ALA A 28 4.15 0.63 -2.22
N SER A 29 3.45 0.95 -1.13
CA SER A 29 2.13 0.37 -0.83
C SER A 29 1.03 0.89 -1.76
N ASP A 30 1.13 2.15 -2.22
CA ASP A 30 0.15 2.79 -3.10
C ASP A 30 0.29 2.34 -4.55
N MET A 31 1.52 2.23 -5.05
CA MET A 31 1.80 1.97 -6.47
C MET A 31 1.33 0.62 -6.99
N SER A 32 1.42 -0.44 -6.22
CA SER A 32 1.02 -1.82 -6.57
C SER A 32 1.51 -2.29 -7.97
N SER A 33 0.95 -3.38 -8.47
CA SER A 33 1.16 -3.84 -9.85
C SER A 33 0.58 -2.90 -10.92
N TYR A 34 -0.24 -1.93 -10.53
CA TYR A 34 -0.84 -0.96 -11.44
C TYR A 34 0.22 -0.09 -12.13
N LEU A 35 1.26 0.32 -11.42
CA LEU A 35 2.32 1.15 -11.99
C LEU A 35 3.07 0.45 -13.13
N LEU A 36 3.41 -0.83 -12.97
CA LEU A 36 4.27 -1.55 -13.91
C LEU A 36 3.51 -2.33 -14.99
N MET A 37 2.25 -2.65 -14.75
CA MET A 37 1.42 -3.44 -15.66
C MET A 37 0.18 -2.67 -16.13
N GLY A 38 -0.53 -2.02 -15.22
CA GLY A 38 -1.79 -1.33 -15.52
C GLY A 38 -1.59 -0.07 -16.35
N LEU A 39 -0.71 0.84 -15.95
CA LEU A 39 -0.43 2.07 -16.68
C LEU A 39 0.16 1.83 -18.08
N PRO A 40 1.19 0.99 -18.26
CA PRO A 40 1.67 0.65 -19.59
C PRO A 40 0.63 -0.06 -20.45
N GLY A 41 -0.17 -0.96 -19.86
CA GLY A 41 -1.29 -1.62 -20.57
C GLY A 41 -2.35 -0.62 -21.02
N LEU A 42 -2.71 0.34 -20.19
CA LEU A 42 -3.62 1.42 -20.54
C LEU A 42 -3.05 2.31 -21.67
N ALA A 43 -1.74 2.63 -21.60
CA ALA A 43 -1.06 3.38 -22.65
C ALA A 43 -1.11 2.66 -24.00
N TYR A 44 -0.95 1.35 -23.99
CA TYR A 44 -1.03 0.53 -25.19
C TYR A 44 -2.44 0.48 -25.78
N LEU A 45 -3.49 0.42 -24.94
CA LEU A 45 -4.88 0.30 -25.37
C LEU A 45 -5.53 1.64 -25.76
N SER A 46 -5.30 2.68 -24.95
CA SER A 46 -6.01 3.97 -25.03
C SER A 46 -5.13 5.12 -25.51
N GLY A 47 -3.82 4.87 -25.67
CA GLY A 47 -2.85 5.91 -26.03
C GLY A 47 -2.33 6.72 -24.83
N LEU A 48 -1.36 7.59 -25.11
CA LEU A 48 -0.61 8.35 -24.09
C LEU A 48 -1.43 9.47 -23.43
N SER A 49 -2.47 9.95 -24.07
CA SER A 49 -3.24 11.10 -23.58
C SER A 49 -3.95 10.77 -22.27
N GLU A 50 -4.66 9.66 -22.20
CA GLU A 50 -5.39 9.23 -20.99
C GLU A 50 -4.45 8.88 -19.85
N VAL A 51 -3.37 8.17 -20.16
CA VAL A 51 -2.35 7.82 -19.17
C VAL A 51 -1.61 9.04 -18.63
N GLY A 52 -1.34 10.03 -19.49
CA GLY A 52 -0.71 11.29 -19.11
C GLY A 52 -1.56 12.04 -18.07
N TRP A 53 -2.86 12.18 -18.30
CA TRP A 53 -3.76 12.80 -17.32
C TRP A 53 -3.85 12.01 -16.01
N THR A 54 -3.89 10.68 -16.09
CA THR A 54 -3.88 9.81 -14.91
C THR A 54 -2.61 9.99 -14.09
N ALA A 55 -1.44 9.99 -14.74
CA ALA A 55 -0.15 10.18 -14.07
C ALA A 55 -0.04 11.56 -13.39
N ILE A 56 -0.44 12.63 -14.10
CA ILE A 56 -0.47 13.99 -13.54
C ILE A 56 -1.43 14.06 -12.36
N GLY A 57 -2.63 13.49 -12.49
CA GLY A 57 -3.64 13.45 -11.44
C GLY A 57 -3.15 12.73 -10.18
N LEU A 58 -2.49 11.58 -10.34
CA LEU A 58 -1.88 10.85 -9.24
C LEU A 58 -0.77 11.66 -8.56
N ALA A 59 0.17 12.22 -9.32
CA ALA A 59 1.28 12.99 -8.77
C ALA A 59 0.80 14.22 -8.00
N VAL A 60 -0.09 15.02 -8.60
CA VAL A 60 -0.65 16.23 -7.96
C VAL A 60 -1.53 15.84 -6.78
N GLY A 61 -2.38 14.82 -6.91
CA GLY A 61 -3.27 14.34 -5.85
C GLY A 61 -2.50 13.85 -4.64
N THR A 62 -1.47 13.04 -4.84
CA THR A 62 -0.59 12.54 -3.76
C THR A 62 0.12 13.70 -3.06
N TYR A 63 0.67 14.64 -3.81
CA TYR A 63 1.32 15.83 -3.24
C TYR A 63 0.36 16.67 -2.38
N LEU A 64 -0.85 16.96 -2.88
CA LEU A 64 -1.87 17.68 -2.15
C LEU A 64 -2.36 16.93 -0.91
N ASN A 65 -2.50 15.61 -1.02
CA ASN A 65 -2.88 14.76 0.10
C ASN A 65 -1.84 14.83 1.24
N TRP A 66 -0.56 14.71 0.94
CA TRP A 66 0.50 14.85 1.94
C TRP A 66 0.56 16.25 2.56
N LEU A 67 0.38 17.29 1.76
CA LEU A 67 0.45 18.67 2.20
C LEU A 67 -0.73 19.06 3.10
N ILE A 68 -1.95 18.68 2.70
CA ILE A 68 -3.17 19.19 3.33
C ILE A 68 -3.77 18.19 4.31
N VAL A 69 -3.88 16.92 3.91
CA VAL A 69 -4.67 15.92 4.63
C VAL A 69 -3.84 15.20 5.68
N ALA A 70 -2.65 14.73 5.34
CA ALA A 70 -1.86 13.86 6.21
C ALA A 70 -1.53 14.48 7.57
N LYS A 71 -1.08 15.75 7.58
CA LYS A 71 -0.78 16.48 8.82
C LYS A 71 -2.02 16.66 9.69
N ARG A 72 -3.16 16.97 9.07
CA ARG A 72 -4.43 17.19 9.79
C ARG A 72 -4.95 15.88 10.37
N ILE A 73 -5.00 14.81 9.59
CA ILE A 73 -5.43 13.50 10.08
C ILE A 73 -4.54 13.06 11.23
N ARG A 74 -3.22 13.21 11.12
CA ARG A 74 -2.29 12.82 12.18
C ARG A 74 -2.59 13.51 13.51
N ASN A 75 -2.79 14.83 13.48
CA ASN A 75 -3.13 15.60 14.68
C ASN A 75 -4.51 15.24 15.24
N TYR A 76 -5.51 15.11 14.37
CA TYR A 76 -6.86 14.78 14.80
C TYR A 76 -7.00 13.35 15.34
N THR A 77 -6.30 12.37 14.79
CA THR A 77 -6.31 11.01 15.32
C THR A 77 -5.71 10.94 16.71
N GLU A 78 -4.69 11.75 17.00
CA GLU A 78 -4.10 11.84 18.34
C GLU A 78 -5.08 12.44 19.34
N ILE A 79 -5.71 13.57 19.01
CA ILE A 79 -6.72 14.24 19.84
C ILE A 79 -7.96 13.35 20.07
N CYS A 80 -8.37 12.59 19.06
CA CYS A 80 -9.53 11.68 19.14
C CYS A 80 -9.20 10.32 19.80
N GLY A 81 -8.26 10.27 20.74
CA GLY A 81 -7.95 9.07 21.51
C GLY A 81 -7.07 8.08 20.77
N ASN A 82 -6.12 8.60 19.97
CA ASN A 82 -5.05 7.84 19.32
C ASN A 82 -5.54 6.68 18.44
N SER A 83 -6.57 6.94 17.63
CA SER A 83 -7.18 5.94 16.76
C SER A 83 -6.18 5.27 15.82
N ILE A 84 -6.30 3.96 15.64
CA ILE A 84 -5.39 3.15 14.81
C ILE A 84 -5.87 3.12 13.37
N THR A 85 -7.20 3.08 13.16
CA THR A 85 -7.80 2.97 11.83
C THR A 85 -8.67 4.18 11.49
N VAL A 86 -8.88 4.42 10.19
CA VAL A 86 -9.77 5.49 9.72
C VAL A 86 -11.22 5.28 10.16
N PRO A 87 -11.83 4.08 10.11
CA PRO A 87 -13.15 3.85 10.64
C PRO A 87 -13.27 4.17 12.14
N GLU A 88 -12.30 3.77 12.94
CA GLU A 88 -12.25 4.09 14.38
C GLU A 88 -12.13 5.60 14.61
N PHE A 89 -11.29 6.28 13.83
CA PHE A 89 -11.18 7.73 13.88
C PHE A 89 -12.51 8.42 13.60
N LEU A 90 -13.23 7.99 12.55
CA LEU A 90 -14.54 8.55 12.21
C LEU A 90 -15.57 8.31 13.33
N SER A 91 -15.63 7.11 13.89
CA SER A 91 -16.50 6.79 15.01
C SER A 91 -16.24 7.68 16.22
N LYS A 92 -14.99 7.85 16.62
CA LYS A 92 -14.61 8.75 17.72
C LYS A 92 -14.87 10.23 17.40
N ARG A 93 -14.59 10.66 16.18
CA ARG A 93 -14.80 12.04 15.72
C ARG A 93 -16.26 12.45 15.78
N TYR A 94 -17.15 11.57 15.34
CA TYR A 94 -18.61 11.81 15.33
C TYR A 94 -19.31 11.34 16.60
N ARG A 95 -18.56 10.88 17.61
CA ARG A 95 -19.09 10.40 18.90
C ARG A 95 -20.15 9.27 18.71
N ASP A 96 -19.84 8.35 17.82
CA ASP A 96 -20.73 7.21 17.55
C ASP A 96 -20.61 6.17 18.67
N ASN A 97 -21.51 6.23 19.62
CA ASN A 97 -21.55 5.31 20.76
C ASN A 97 -21.94 3.87 20.38
N ARG A 98 -22.47 3.66 19.18
CA ARG A 98 -22.91 2.34 18.69
C ARG A 98 -21.87 1.68 17.77
N ASN A 99 -20.75 2.34 17.49
CA ASN A 99 -19.72 1.87 16.54
C ASN A 99 -20.25 1.54 15.14
N ILE A 100 -21.36 2.16 14.73
CA ILE A 100 -21.97 1.93 13.41
C ILE A 100 -21.01 2.38 12.29
N LEU A 101 -20.38 3.55 12.45
CA LEU A 101 -19.40 4.05 11.48
C LEU A 101 -18.18 3.14 11.35
N THR A 102 -17.73 2.56 12.46
CA THR A 102 -16.64 1.57 12.45
C THR A 102 -17.06 0.31 11.69
N ALA A 103 -18.28 -0.19 11.93
CA ALA A 103 -18.79 -1.39 11.26
C ALA A 103 -18.97 -1.16 9.74
N ILE A 104 -19.60 -0.05 9.35
CA ILE A 104 -19.76 0.31 7.93
C ILE A 104 -18.39 0.46 7.24
N GLY A 105 -17.47 1.18 7.87
CA GLY A 105 -16.13 1.37 7.32
C GLY A 105 -15.37 0.04 7.18
N ALA A 106 -15.50 -0.87 8.15
CA ALA A 106 -14.89 -2.20 8.08
C ALA A 106 -15.48 -3.03 6.92
N ILE A 107 -16.81 -3.01 6.75
CA ILE A 107 -17.48 -3.73 5.64
C ILE A 107 -16.99 -3.18 4.28
N ILE A 108 -16.94 -1.86 4.13
CA ILE A 108 -16.43 -1.22 2.89
C ILE A 108 -14.99 -1.65 2.61
N ILE A 109 -14.12 -1.61 3.63
CA ILE A 109 -12.73 -2.05 3.49
C ILE A 109 -12.68 -3.50 3.03
N ILE A 110 -13.42 -4.40 3.65
CA ILE A 110 -13.44 -5.83 3.29
C ILE A 110 -13.87 -6.01 1.82
N ILE A 111 -14.96 -5.37 1.41
CA ILE A 111 -15.50 -5.50 0.04
C ILE A 111 -14.47 -5.07 -1.02
N PHE A 112 -13.74 -3.98 -0.78
CA PHE A 112 -12.79 -3.45 -1.77
C PHE A 112 -11.39 -4.06 -1.65
N PHE A 113 -10.93 -4.40 -0.45
CA PHE A 113 -9.59 -4.95 -0.27
C PHE A 113 -9.45 -6.43 -0.60
N ILE A 114 -10.52 -7.22 -0.55
CA ILE A 114 -10.48 -8.63 -1.00
C ILE A 114 -10.11 -8.72 -2.49
N PRO A 115 -10.82 -8.06 -3.45
CA PRO A 115 -10.44 -8.10 -4.85
C PRO A 115 -9.08 -7.42 -5.11
N TYR A 116 -8.74 -6.35 -4.37
CA TYR A 116 -7.44 -5.69 -4.48
C TYR A 116 -6.29 -6.65 -4.14
N THR A 117 -6.36 -7.34 -3.01
CA THR A 117 -5.36 -8.32 -2.59
C THR A 117 -5.28 -9.51 -3.56
N ALA A 118 -6.42 -10.00 -4.02
CA ALA A 118 -6.49 -11.07 -5.02
C ALA A 118 -5.81 -10.68 -6.34
N SER A 119 -5.98 -9.43 -6.79
CA SER A 119 -5.31 -8.91 -7.98
C SER A 119 -3.80 -8.87 -7.82
N GLY A 120 -3.29 -8.50 -6.63
CA GLY A 120 -1.87 -8.51 -6.30
C GLY A 120 -1.25 -9.91 -6.37
N PHE A 121 -1.90 -10.91 -5.79
CA PHE A 121 -1.45 -12.31 -5.89
C PHE A 121 -1.49 -12.83 -7.32
N SER A 122 -2.53 -12.48 -8.07
CA SER A 122 -2.63 -12.83 -9.50
C SER A 122 -1.49 -12.21 -10.31
N ALA A 123 -1.13 -10.95 -10.05
CA ALA A 123 -0.01 -10.29 -10.69
C ALA A 123 1.33 -10.98 -10.38
N CYS A 124 1.57 -11.37 -9.13
CA CYS A 124 2.74 -12.16 -8.75
C CYS A 124 2.80 -13.49 -9.52
N GLY A 125 1.69 -14.24 -9.56
CA GLY A 125 1.62 -15.48 -10.30
C GLY A 125 1.96 -15.32 -11.79
N LYS A 126 1.41 -14.31 -12.46
CA LYS A 126 1.71 -14.00 -13.85
C LYS A 126 3.16 -13.61 -14.07
N LEU A 127 3.74 -12.79 -13.17
CA LEU A 127 5.12 -12.35 -13.26
C LEU A 127 6.09 -13.52 -13.18
N PHE A 128 5.95 -14.37 -12.17
CA PHE A 128 6.82 -15.53 -12.00
C PHE A 128 6.65 -16.57 -13.12
N ASN A 129 5.44 -16.77 -13.62
CA ASN A 129 5.19 -17.62 -14.78
C ASN A 129 5.89 -17.07 -16.03
N SER A 130 5.79 -15.76 -16.29
CA SER A 130 6.39 -15.13 -17.46
C SER A 130 7.92 -15.10 -17.42
N LEU A 131 8.53 -14.86 -16.24
CA LEU A 131 9.98 -14.72 -16.12
C LEU A 131 10.71 -16.04 -15.93
N PHE A 132 10.13 -16.96 -15.17
CA PHE A 132 10.80 -18.21 -14.74
C PHE A 132 10.12 -19.49 -15.26
N GLY A 133 8.99 -19.37 -15.96
CA GLY A 133 8.24 -20.53 -16.45
C GLY A 133 7.59 -21.37 -15.34
N VAL A 134 7.51 -20.85 -14.12
CA VAL A 134 6.87 -21.53 -12.99
C VAL A 134 5.37 -21.58 -13.20
N ASP A 135 4.71 -22.68 -12.82
CA ASP A 135 3.26 -22.77 -12.89
C ASP A 135 2.58 -21.63 -12.14
N TYR A 136 1.59 -20.99 -12.79
CA TYR A 136 0.90 -19.80 -12.29
C TYR A 136 0.31 -19.99 -10.89
N ILE A 137 -0.39 -21.10 -10.66
CA ILE A 137 -1.05 -21.39 -9.38
C ILE A 137 -0.03 -21.59 -8.28
N THR A 138 1.03 -22.35 -8.56
CA THR A 138 2.12 -22.60 -7.62
C THR A 138 2.82 -21.29 -7.24
N ALA A 139 3.18 -20.46 -8.22
CA ALA A 139 3.81 -19.16 -7.98
C ALA A 139 2.92 -18.23 -7.14
N MET A 140 1.63 -18.18 -7.44
CA MET A 140 0.67 -17.37 -6.69
C MET A 140 0.54 -17.84 -5.23
N ILE A 141 0.41 -19.14 -4.99
CA ILE A 141 0.27 -19.70 -3.63
C ILE A 141 1.54 -19.47 -2.82
N VAL A 142 2.70 -19.75 -3.38
CA VAL A 142 3.99 -19.56 -2.69
C VAL A 142 4.18 -18.09 -2.32
N SER A 143 3.92 -17.17 -3.25
CA SER A 143 3.99 -15.74 -2.99
C SER A 143 3.04 -15.31 -1.86
N ALA A 144 1.79 -15.79 -1.89
CA ALA A 144 0.81 -15.50 -0.84
C ALA A 144 1.26 -16.00 0.54
N VAL A 145 1.76 -17.25 0.61
CA VAL A 145 2.26 -17.84 1.86
C VAL A 145 3.43 -17.03 2.41
N VAL A 146 4.41 -16.66 1.58
CA VAL A 146 5.57 -15.87 2.01
C VAL A 146 5.13 -14.50 2.54
N ILE A 147 4.23 -13.80 1.82
CA ILE A 147 3.72 -12.48 2.23
C ILE A 147 2.99 -12.58 3.57
N VAL A 148 2.08 -13.54 3.72
CA VAL A 148 1.32 -13.74 4.97
C VAL A 148 2.25 -14.08 6.12
N LEU A 149 3.23 -14.92 5.92
CA LEU A 149 4.18 -15.33 6.96
C LEU A 149 5.00 -14.13 7.48
N TYR A 150 5.66 -13.37 6.59
CA TYR A 150 6.50 -12.28 7.10
C TYR A 150 5.67 -11.13 7.68
N THR A 151 4.46 -10.89 7.16
CA THR A 151 3.57 -9.84 7.66
C THR A 151 3.00 -10.20 9.04
N THR A 152 2.58 -11.46 9.25
CA THR A 152 2.06 -11.93 10.54
C THR A 152 3.16 -12.01 11.61
N LEU A 153 4.36 -12.42 11.25
CA LEU A 153 5.47 -12.54 12.20
C LEU A 153 6.10 -11.19 12.56
N GLY A 154 6.16 -10.28 11.61
CA GLY A 154 6.89 -9.01 11.77
C GLY A 154 6.02 -7.77 11.94
N GLY A 155 4.71 -7.86 11.66
CA GLY A 155 3.77 -6.75 11.76
C GLY A 155 4.10 -5.59 10.82
N PHE A 156 3.60 -4.41 11.15
CA PHE A 156 3.75 -3.20 10.34
C PHE A 156 5.21 -2.78 10.11
N LEU A 157 6.09 -2.97 11.10
CA LEU A 157 7.50 -2.59 10.98
C LEU A 157 8.24 -3.43 9.94
N ALA A 158 7.96 -4.75 9.89
CA ALA A 158 8.54 -5.62 8.89
C ALA A 158 8.00 -5.30 7.49
N ALA A 159 6.69 -5.09 7.36
CA ALA A 159 6.07 -4.67 6.11
C ALA A 159 6.69 -3.36 5.59
N SER A 160 6.76 -2.32 6.42
CA SER A 160 7.34 -1.02 6.05
C SER A 160 8.82 -1.10 5.68
N THR A 161 9.58 -1.99 6.32
CA THR A 161 11.00 -2.18 5.98
C THR A 161 11.15 -2.90 4.64
N SER A 162 10.33 -3.91 4.36
CA SER A 162 10.27 -4.58 3.05
C SER A 162 9.86 -3.60 1.95
N ASP A 163 8.83 -2.80 2.19
CA ASP A 163 8.34 -1.79 1.25
C ASP A 163 9.44 -0.77 0.93
N PHE A 164 10.18 -0.33 1.94
CA PHE A 164 11.30 0.59 1.75
C PHE A 164 12.37 0.01 0.80
N ILE A 165 12.77 -1.25 1.01
CA ILE A 165 13.76 -1.91 0.15
C ILE A 165 13.20 -2.07 -1.27
N GLN A 166 11.96 -2.51 -1.40
CA GLN A 166 11.29 -2.69 -2.69
C GLN A 166 11.14 -1.36 -3.44
N SER A 167 10.80 -0.28 -2.75
CA SER A 167 10.69 1.07 -3.30
C SER A 167 12.03 1.58 -3.85
N CYS A 168 13.13 1.32 -3.15
CA CYS A 168 14.47 1.64 -3.66
C CYS A 168 14.79 0.86 -4.95
N ILE A 169 14.52 -0.44 -4.97
CA ILE A 169 14.71 -1.29 -6.16
C ILE A 169 13.85 -0.80 -7.32
N MET A 170 12.58 -0.48 -7.05
CA MET A 170 11.62 0.00 -8.04
C MET A 170 12.05 1.33 -8.65
N THR A 171 12.55 2.27 -7.83
CA THR A 171 13.08 3.56 -8.29
C THR A 171 14.26 3.37 -9.22
N VAL A 172 15.22 2.52 -8.84
CA VAL A 172 16.38 2.20 -9.69
C VAL A 172 15.94 1.54 -11.00
N ALA A 173 15.00 0.58 -10.94
CA ALA A 173 14.49 -0.07 -12.15
C ALA A 173 13.82 0.92 -13.11
N LEU A 174 13.00 1.85 -12.59
CA LEU A 174 12.37 2.89 -13.41
C LEU A 174 13.40 3.82 -14.06
N ILE A 175 14.46 4.24 -13.35
CA ILE A 175 15.55 5.06 -13.91
C ILE A 175 16.25 4.29 -15.04
N ILE A 176 16.53 3.01 -14.85
CA ILE A 176 17.15 2.16 -15.86
C ILE A 176 16.25 2.06 -17.10
N VAL A 177 14.96 1.79 -16.94
CA VAL A 177 14.01 1.70 -18.06
C VAL A 177 13.94 3.02 -18.84
N LEU A 178 13.91 4.16 -18.15
CA LEU A 178 13.98 5.48 -18.81
C LEU A 178 15.28 5.68 -19.58
N GLY A 179 16.42 5.25 -19.02
CA GLY A 179 17.72 5.36 -19.68
C GLY A 179 17.88 4.49 -20.93
N PHE A 180 17.20 3.33 -20.98
CA PHE A 180 17.19 2.45 -22.15
C PHE A 180 16.09 2.78 -23.17
N GLY A 181 15.08 3.55 -22.76
CA GLY A 181 13.95 3.92 -23.61
C GLY A 181 14.14 5.20 -24.41
N ILE A 182 15.27 5.90 -24.20
CA ILE A 182 15.71 7.07 -24.95
C ILE A 182 16.82 6.65 -25.91
#